data_9b8a9194793a8eeace8d444114f80293
#
_entry.id   9b8a9194793a8eeace8d444114f80293
#
_cell.length_a   1.000
_cell.length_b   1.000
_cell.length_c   1.000
_cell.angle_alpha   90.00
_cell.angle_beta   90.00
_cell.angle_gamma   90.00
#
_symmetry.space_group_name_H-M   'P 1'
#
loop_
_entity.id
_entity.type
_entity.pdbx_description
1 polymer ?
#
loop_
_entity_poly.entity_id
_entity_poly.type
_entity_poly.pdbx_seq_one_letter_code
_entity_poly.pdbx_strand_id
1 'polypeptide(L)'
;MTTRTLRIAMNGITGRMGYRQHLLRSILPIRDQGGFTLEDGTKVQVEPILIGRNEAKVSELAELHGVEHWTTDLDGAIADPTVDIVFDASMTSLRAETLKKAMKAGKHIFTEKPTAETLEEAVELASIAQEAGITAGVVHDKLYLPGLVKLRRLVDEGFFGRILSIRGEFGYWVFEGDIQAAQRPSWNYRKEDGGGMTTDMFCHWNYVLEGIIGTVKSVNATTVTHIPTRWDETGAEYTATADDAAYGIFELETPDGDPVVGQINSSWAVRVYRDELVEFQIDGTHGSAVAGLNKCVAQQRAHTPKPVWNPDLPVTESFRDQWLEVPANADLDNGFKAQW
;
A
#
# COMPACT_ATOMS: atom_id res chain seq x y z
N MET A 1 10.51 27.04 -21.67
CA MET A 1 10.07 26.12 -20.59
C MET A 1 11.31 25.73 -19.81
N THR A 2 11.28 25.90 -18.52
CA THR A 2 12.40 25.48 -17.64
C THR A 2 12.35 23.95 -17.50
N THR A 3 13.50 23.29 -17.65
CA THR A 3 13.60 21.84 -17.40
C THR A 3 14.44 21.63 -16.15
N ARG A 4 13.97 20.79 -15.25
CA ARG A 4 14.68 20.34 -14.03
C ARG A 4 14.86 18.83 -14.09
N THR A 5 16.05 18.34 -13.76
CA THR A 5 16.30 16.89 -13.53
C THR A 5 16.12 16.60 -12.04
N LEU A 6 15.35 15.57 -11.73
CA LEU A 6 15.16 15.03 -10.40
C LEU A 6 15.93 13.71 -10.31
N ARG A 7 17.02 13.69 -9.55
CA ARG A 7 17.85 12.51 -9.37
C ARG A 7 17.43 11.70 -8.15
N ILE A 8 17.18 10.43 -8.37
CA ILE A 8 16.65 9.50 -7.36
C ILE A 8 17.67 8.37 -7.13
N ALA A 9 18.32 8.37 -5.97
CA ALA A 9 19.19 7.30 -5.52
C ALA A 9 18.33 6.13 -5.02
N MET A 10 18.25 5.04 -5.79
CA MET A 10 17.33 3.91 -5.56
C MET A 10 18.06 2.75 -4.88
N ASN A 11 18.02 2.68 -3.54
CA ASN A 11 18.62 1.60 -2.77
C ASN A 11 17.71 0.36 -2.71
N GLY A 12 18.32 -0.83 -2.72
CA GLY A 12 17.60 -2.12 -2.70
C GLY A 12 17.04 -2.53 -4.05
N ILE A 13 17.59 -1.97 -5.15
CA ILE A 13 17.08 -2.16 -6.51
C ILE A 13 17.18 -3.60 -7.04
N THR A 14 18.03 -4.44 -6.45
CA THR A 14 18.14 -5.86 -6.81
C THR A 14 17.07 -6.74 -6.15
N GLY A 15 16.30 -6.18 -5.22
CA GLY A 15 15.16 -6.84 -4.58
C GLY A 15 13.88 -6.74 -5.42
N ARG A 16 12.93 -7.66 -5.18
CA ARG A 16 11.67 -7.73 -5.95
C ARG A 16 10.88 -6.41 -5.95
N MET A 17 10.75 -5.75 -4.80
CA MET A 17 9.98 -4.50 -4.70
C MET A 17 10.70 -3.36 -5.41
N GLY A 18 11.96 -3.10 -5.06
CA GLY A 18 12.77 -2.06 -5.68
C GLY A 18 12.82 -2.21 -7.20
N TYR A 19 13.09 -3.41 -7.69
CA TYR A 19 13.18 -3.67 -9.12
C TYR A 19 11.84 -3.63 -9.84
N ARG A 20 10.90 -4.52 -9.43
CA ARG A 20 9.68 -4.73 -10.23
C ARG A 20 8.64 -3.64 -10.06
N GLN A 21 8.47 -3.12 -8.85
CA GLN A 21 7.42 -2.15 -8.59
C GLN A 21 7.92 -0.72 -8.80
N HIS A 22 9.06 -0.37 -8.20
CA HIS A 22 9.53 1.01 -8.22
C HIS A 22 10.36 1.36 -9.46
N LEU A 23 11.32 0.53 -9.86
CA LEU A 23 12.06 0.83 -11.08
C LEU A 23 11.23 0.56 -12.33
N LEU A 24 10.89 -0.71 -12.57
CA LEU A 24 10.33 -1.18 -13.84
C LEU A 24 8.91 -0.63 -14.13
N ARG A 25 8.04 -0.55 -13.10
CA ARG A 25 6.63 -0.16 -13.26
C ARG A 25 6.33 1.29 -12.89
N SER A 26 7.32 2.02 -12.36
CA SER A 26 7.13 3.40 -11.94
C SER A 26 8.16 4.33 -12.56
N ILE A 27 9.39 4.33 -12.11
CA ILE A 27 10.41 5.33 -12.50
C ILE A 27 10.77 5.26 -13.97
N LEU A 28 10.99 4.05 -14.53
CA LEU A 28 11.29 3.93 -15.96
C LEU A 28 10.12 4.43 -16.85
N PRO A 29 8.85 4.04 -16.63
CA PRO A 29 7.73 4.61 -17.36
C PRO A 29 7.61 6.14 -17.22
N ILE A 30 7.86 6.72 -16.03
CA ILE A 30 7.87 8.18 -15.84
C ILE A 30 9.01 8.82 -16.65
N ARG A 31 10.21 8.23 -16.63
CA ARG A 31 11.34 8.68 -17.45
C ARG A 31 11.01 8.62 -18.93
N ASP A 32 10.51 7.48 -19.40
CA ASP A 32 10.33 7.17 -20.81
C ASP A 32 9.20 7.99 -21.45
N GLN A 33 8.18 8.40 -20.65
CA GLN A 33 7.17 9.38 -21.09
C GLN A 33 7.71 10.82 -21.13
N GLY A 34 8.97 11.04 -20.72
CA GLY A 34 9.63 12.35 -20.70
C GLY A 34 9.39 13.15 -19.41
N GLY A 35 9.08 12.47 -18.30
CA GLY A 35 8.82 13.07 -17.00
C GLY A 35 7.40 13.62 -16.87
N PHE A 36 7.24 14.69 -16.10
CA PHE A 36 5.96 15.35 -15.86
C PHE A 36 6.12 16.88 -15.84
N THR A 37 5.01 17.59 -15.88
CA THR A 37 5.01 19.07 -15.88
C THR A 37 4.33 19.56 -14.60
N LEU A 38 5.00 20.44 -13.87
CA LEU A 38 4.45 21.10 -12.69
C LEU A 38 3.42 22.18 -13.11
N GLU A 39 2.62 22.64 -12.16
CA GLU A 39 1.60 23.67 -12.37
C GLU A 39 2.18 24.99 -12.93
N ASP A 40 3.42 25.32 -12.56
CA ASP A 40 4.14 26.50 -13.07
C ASP A 40 4.70 26.33 -14.50
N GLY A 41 4.46 25.18 -15.12
CA GLY A 41 4.95 24.83 -16.45
C GLY A 41 6.40 24.32 -16.50
N THR A 42 7.05 24.11 -15.35
CA THR A 42 8.38 23.49 -15.27
C THR A 42 8.29 22.00 -15.63
N LYS A 43 9.08 21.57 -16.61
CA LYS A 43 9.20 20.16 -16.98
C LYS A 43 10.21 19.47 -16.06
N VAL A 44 9.77 18.42 -15.38
CA VAL A 44 10.64 17.60 -14.52
C VAL A 44 10.94 16.28 -15.20
N GLN A 45 12.23 15.99 -15.39
CA GLN A 45 12.73 14.71 -15.86
C GLN A 45 13.26 13.92 -14.68
N VAL A 46 13.02 12.61 -14.64
CA VAL A 46 13.51 11.74 -13.58
C VAL A 46 14.73 10.95 -14.05
N GLU A 47 15.74 10.88 -13.21
CA GLU A 47 17.00 10.18 -13.48
C GLU A 47 17.30 9.25 -12.29
N PRO A 48 17.11 7.92 -12.45
CA PRO A 48 17.44 6.97 -11.40
C PRO A 48 18.94 6.71 -11.32
N ILE A 49 19.45 6.57 -10.11
CA ILE A 49 20.78 6.01 -9.79
C ILE A 49 20.53 4.68 -9.11
N LEU A 50 20.94 3.57 -9.75
CA LEU A 50 20.69 2.23 -9.21
C LEU A 50 21.70 1.88 -8.13
N ILE A 51 21.22 1.46 -6.94
CA ILE A 51 22.09 1.12 -5.83
C ILE A 51 21.79 -0.28 -5.31
N GLY A 52 22.81 -1.08 -5.15
CA GLY A 52 22.71 -2.42 -4.59
C GLY A 52 24.05 -3.02 -4.26
N ARG A 53 24.07 -4.00 -3.35
CA ARG A 53 25.29 -4.61 -2.81
C ARG A 53 26.05 -5.52 -3.80
N ASN A 54 25.38 -6.02 -4.83
CA ASN A 54 25.98 -6.93 -5.82
C ASN A 54 26.23 -6.17 -7.11
N GLU A 55 27.49 -5.84 -7.37
CA GLU A 55 27.95 -5.05 -8.52
C GLU A 55 27.47 -5.64 -9.85
N ALA A 56 27.67 -6.95 -10.07
CA ALA A 56 27.27 -7.61 -11.30
C ALA A 56 25.77 -7.50 -11.58
N LYS A 57 24.93 -7.66 -10.55
CA LYS A 57 23.48 -7.53 -10.70
C LYS A 57 23.03 -6.08 -10.95
N VAL A 58 23.66 -5.12 -10.31
CA VAL A 58 23.29 -3.70 -10.49
C VAL A 58 23.72 -3.22 -11.87
N SER A 59 24.93 -3.54 -12.31
CA SER A 59 25.41 -3.18 -13.64
C SER A 59 24.58 -3.84 -14.76
N GLU A 60 24.22 -5.13 -14.60
CA GLU A 60 23.32 -5.83 -15.54
C GLU A 60 21.95 -5.14 -15.66
N LEU A 61 21.35 -4.74 -14.51
CA LEU A 61 20.08 -4.02 -14.53
C LEU A 61 20.22 -2.64 -15.17
N ALA A 62 21.32 -1.94 -14.92
CA ALA A 62 21.59 -0.63 -15.52
C ALA A 62 21.72 -0.72 -17.04
N GLU A 63 22.48 -1.69 -17.54
CA GLU A 63 22.63 -1.96 -18.96
C GLU A 63 21.30 -2.36 -19.61
N LEU A 64 20.57 -3.33 -19.00
CA LEU A 64 19.28 -3.83 -19.49
C LEU A 64 18.25 -2.73 -19.69
N HIS A 65 18.24 -1.73 -18.82
CA HIS A 65 17.23 -0.66 -18.81
C HIS A 65 17.74 0.71 -19.28
N GLY A 66 18.96 0.77 -19.79
CA GLY A 66 19.58 2.00 -20.25
C GLY A 66 19.63 3.08 -19.15
N VAL A 67 19.98 2.66 -17.92
CA VAL A 67 20.24 3.58 -16.79
C VAL A 67 21.73 3.87 -16.75
N GLU A 68 22.08 5.14 -16.90
CA GLU A 68 23.48 5.57 -17.00
C GLU A 68 24.23 5.45 -15.67
N HIS A 69 23.56 5.70 -14.55
CA HIS A 69 24.20 5.81 -13.24
C HIS A 69 23.83 4.62 -12.34
N TRP A 70 24.85 3.96 -11.83
CA TRP A 70 24.70 2.92 -10.82
C TRP A 70 25.93 2.85 -9.91
N THR A 71 25.77 2.33 -8.70
CA THR A 71 26.86 2.18 -7.74
C THR A 71 26.56 1.10 -6.68
N THR A 72 27.62 0.62 -6.02
CA THR A 72 27.52 -0.16 -4.79
C THR A 72 27.79 0.67 -3.54
N ASP A 73 28.19 1.93 -3.72
CA ASP A 73 28.49 2.89 -2.65
C ASP A 73 27.25 3.75 -2.32
N LEU A 74 26.48 3.28 -1.34
CA LEU A 74 25.30 3.99 -0.86
C LEU A 74 25.65 5.32 -0.18
N ASP A 75 26.71 5.33 0.65
CA ASP A 75 27.11 6.52 1.38
C ASP A 75 27.62 7.62 0.42
N GLY A 76 28.37 7.23 -0.62
CA GLY A 76 28.79 8.14 -1.70
C GLY A 76 27.59 8.72 -2.47
N ALA A 77 26.58 7.90 -2.78
CA ALA A 77 25.36 8.38 -3.44
C ALA A 77 24.54 9.34 -2.54
N ILE A 78 24.46 9.06 -1.24
CA ILE A 78 23.81 9.98 -0.27
C ILE A 78 24.56 11.32 -0.17
N ALA A 79 25.88 11.29 -0.22
CA ALA A 79 26.72 12.49 -0.15
C ALA A 79 26.74 13.32 -1.45
N ASP A 80 26.32 12.75 -2.57
CA ASP A 80 26.33 13.45 -3.87
C ASP A 80 25.33 14.62 -3.84
N PRO A 81 25.82 15.87 -4.03
CA PRO A 81 24.95 17.06 -4.01
C PRO A 81 23.92 17.10 -5.14
N THR A 82 24.10 16.29 -6.20
CA THR A 82 23.17 16.24 -7.33
C THR A 82 22.00 15.29 -7.10
N VAL A 83 22.01 14.48 -6.06
CA VAL A 83 20.89 13.60 -5.67
C VAL A 83 19.87 14.42 -4.89
N ASP A 84 18.62 14.39 -5.34
CA ASP A 84 17.49 15.06 -4.69
C ASP A 84 16.78 14.15 -3.69
N ILE A 85 16.51 12.90 -4.11
CA ILE A 85 15.72 11.92 -3.33
C ILE A 85 16.53 10.65 -3.10
N VAL A 86 16.47 10.12 -1.90
CA VAL A 86 16.90 8.75 -1.58
C VAL A 86 15.66 7.88 -1.42
N PHE A 87 15.52 6.90 -2.30
CA PHE A 87 14.51 5.85 -2.21
C PHE A 87 15.11 4.61 -1.55
N ASP A 88 14.40 4.03 -0.56
CA ASP A 88 14.84 2.81 0.10
C ASP A 88 13.83 1.67 0.00
N ALA A 89 14.23 0.56 -0.60
CA ALA A 89 13.52 -0.72 -0.65
C ALA A 89 14.39 -1.87 -0.11
N SER A 90 15.30 -1.57 0.79
CA SER A 90 16.13 -2.56 1.49
C SER A 90 15.35 -3.29 2.59
N MET A 91 16.01 -4.21 3.28
CA MET A 91 15.43 -4.89 4.45
C MET A 91 15.09 -3.86 5.53
N THR A 92 13.98 -4.07 6.24
CA THR A 92 13.50 -3.15 7.28
C THR A 92 14.55 -2.88 8.35
N SER A 93 15.29 -3.92 8.76
CA SER A 93 16.36 -3.82 9.76
C SER A 93 17.54 -2.88 9.38
N LEU A 94 17.71 -2.60 8.10
CA LEU A 94 18.77 -1.68 7.61
C LEU A 94 18.22 -0.29 7.28
N ARG A 95 16.92 -0.16 7.18
CA ARG A 95 16.24 1.02 6.64
C ARG A 95 16.42 2.25 7.50
N ALA A 96 16.18 2.15 8.80
CA ALA A 96 16.26 3.29 9.71
C ALA A 96 17.60 4.02 9.63
N GLU A 97 18.71 3.30 9.60
CA GLU A 97 20.06 3.90 9.48
C GLU A 97 20.28 4.56 8.11
N THR A 98 19.82 3.94 7.02
CA THR A 98 19.89 4.54 5.68
C THR A 98 19.11 5.85 5.63
N LEU A 99 17.88 5.85 6.13
CA LEU A 99 17.02 7.04 6.15
C LEU A 99 17.60 8.17 7.01
N LYS A 100 18.12 7.85 8.20
CA LYS A 100 18.79 8.83 9.07
C LYS A 100 19.96 9.50 8.38
N LYS A 101 20.81 8.74 7.68
CA LYS A 101 21.94 9.28 6.90
C LYS A 101 21.45 10.21 5.79
N ALA A 102 20.45 9.77 5.01
CA ALA A 102 19.90 10.56 3.90
C ALA A 102 19.29 11.88 4.39
N MET A 103 18.49 11.84 5.45
CA MET A 103 17.86 13.02 6.03
C MET A 103 18.90 14.02 6.60
N LYS A 104 19.94 13.52 7.30
CA LYS A 104 21.05 14.35 7.80
C LYS A 104 21.85 14.99 6.68
N ALA A 105 21.91 14.38 5.51
CA ALA A 105 22.51 14.94 4.29
C ALA A 105 21.57 15.92 3.54
N GLY A 106 20.37 16.21 4.09
CA GLY A 106 19.39 17.12 3.50
C GLY A 106 18.66 16.53 2.30
N LYS A 107 18.68 15.20 2.11
CA LYS A 107 17.97 14.55 1.01
C LYS A 107 16.50 14.35 1.37
N HIS A 108 15.62 14.56 0.38
CA HIS A 108 14.25 14.05 0.47
C HIS A 108 14.28 12.54 0.50
N ILE A 109 13.31 11.90 1.16
CA ILE A 109 13.24 10.45 1.25
C ILE A 109 11.89 9.93 0.77
N PHE A 110 11.92 8.76 0.14
CA PHE A 110 10.76 7.93 -0.13
C PHE A 110 11.13 6.47 0.16
N THR A 111 10.32 5.77 0.96
CA THR A 111 10.72 4.45 1.45
C THR A 111 9.60 3.43 1.37
N GLU A 112 9.98 2.16 1.17
CA GLU A 112 9.06 1.03 1.34
C GLU A 112 8.55 0.94 2.78
N LYS A 113 7.39 0.32 2.91
CA LYS A 113 6.79 -0.04 4.21
C LYS A 113 7.41 -1.37 4.74
N PRO A 114 7.40 -1.59 6.06
CA PRO A 114 7.20 -0.63 7.13
C PRO A 114 8.38 0.34 7.21
N THR A 115 8.13 1.54 7.72
CA THR A 115 9.16 2.61 7.79
C THR A 115 10.34 2.22 8.67
N ALA A 116 10.08 1.49 9.77
CA ALA A 116 11.03 1.04 10.77
C ALA A 116 10.58 -0.29 11.39
N GLU A 117 11.41 -0.92 12.20
CA GLU A 117 11.07 -2.14 12.93
C GLU A 117 10.26 -1.86 14.20
N THR A 118 10.46 -0.70 14.82
CA THR A 118 9.78 -0.30 16.05
C THR A 118 9.09 1.06 15.92
N LEU A 119 8.14 1.32 16.82
CA LEU A 119 7.46 2.61 16.90
C LEU A 119 8.43 3.73 17.28
N GLU A 120 9.35 3.45 18.20
CA GLU A 120 10.36 4.41 18.66
C GLU A 120 11.25 4.87 17.51
N GLU A 121 11.71 3.95 16.68
CA GLU A 121 12.49 4.29 15.47
C GLU A 121 11.66 5.10 14.47
N ALA A 122 10.39 4.74 14.26
CA ALA A 122 9.51 5.48 13.35
C ALA A 122 9.29 6.93 13.83
N VAL A 123 9.09 7.13 15.14
CA VAL A 123 8.95 8.46 15.75
C VAL A 123 10.24 9.26 15.63
N GLU A 124 11.40 8.63 15.87
CA GLU A 124 12.71 9.26 15.68
C GLU A 124 12.91 9.73 14.23
N LEU A 125 12.60 8.87 13.25
CA LEU A 125 12.68 9.21 11.83
C LEU A 125 11.78 10.40 11.47
N ALA A 126 10.55 10.42 11.98
CA ALA A 126 9.63 11.53 11.75
C ALA A 126 10.17 12.85 12.33
N SER A 127 10.75 12.82 13.53
CA SER A 127 11.37 13.99 14.16
C SER A 127 12.57 14.51 13.35
N ILE A 128 13.45 13.61 12.91
CA ILE A 128 14.61 13.99 12.08
C ILE A 128 14.15 14.62 10.76
N ALA A 129 13.14 14.06 10.11
CA ALA A 129 12.62 14.59 8.86
C ALA A 129 12.04 16.01 9.04
N GLN A 130 11.31 16.23 10.14
CA GLN A 130 10.74 17.53 10.48
C GLN A 130 11.85 18.55 10.79
N GLU A 131 12.85 18.20 11.60
CA GLU A 131 13.97 19.05 11.95
C GLU A 131 14.83 19.42 10.72
N ALA A 132 15.04 18.47 9.81
CA ALA A 132 15.77 18.69 8.56
C ALA A 132 14.99 19.52 7.53
N GLY A 133 13.67 19.69 7.71
CA GLY A 133 12.81 20.42 6.78
C GLY A 133 12.70 19.76 5.38
N ILE A 134 12.88 18.44 5.33
CA ILE A 134 12.82 17.67 4.08
C ILE A 134 11.41 17.11 3.85
N THR A 135 11.13 16.73 2.61
CA THR A 135 9.94 15.92 2.29
C THR A 135 10.25 14.45 2.54
N ALA A 136 9.42 13.81 3.37
CA ALA A 136 9.54 12.40 3.70
C ALA A 136 8.24 11.67 3.32
N GLY A 137 8.35 10.60 2.53
CA GLY A 137 7.23 9.79 2.07
C GLY A 137 7.44 8.30 2.34
N VAL A 138 6.34 7.60 2.55
CA VAL A 138 6.28 6.15 2.71
C VAL A 138 5.35 5.56 1.66
N VAL A 139 5.67 4.37 1.16
CA VAL A 139 4.86 3.67 0.16
C VAL A 139 3.48 3.32 0.73
N HIS A 140 2.45 3.95 0.19
CA HIS A 140 1.04 3.75 0.51
C HIS A 140 0.24 3.36 -0.75
N ASP A 141 0.74 2.40 -1.50
CA ASP A 141 0.26 1.99 -2.82
C ASP A 141 -1.23 1.62 -2.89
N LYS A 142 -1.82 1.16 -1.79
CA LYS A 142 -3.23 0.77 -1.76
C LYS A 142 -4.19 1.95 -1.90
N LEU A 143 -3.80 3.16 -1.46
CA LEU A 143 -4.61 4.37 -1.68
C LEU A 143 -4.81 4.71 -3.17
N TYR A 144 -3.91 4.24 -4.02
CA TYR A 144 -3.90 4.49 -5.46
C TYR A 144 -4.43 3.31 -6.28
N LEU A 145 -4.99 2.29 -5.64
CA LEU A 145 -5.71 1.23 -6.37
C LEU A 145 -6.93 1.84 -7.07
N PRO A 146 -7.17 1.51 -8.35
CA PRO A 146 -8.24 2.11 -9.14
C PRO A 146 -9.61 2.12 -8.47
N GLY A 147 -9.98 1.03 -7.78
CA GLY A 147 -11.22 0.97 -7.03
C GLY A 147 -11.24 1.92 -5.83
N LEU A 148 -10.13 2.03 -5.08
CA LEU A 148 -10.04 2.91 -3.92
C LEU A 148 -9.93 4.39 -4.30
N VAL A 149 -9.32 4.72 -5.44
CA VAL A 149 -9.35 6.09 -6.00
C VAL A 149 -10.78 6.53 -6.30
N LYS A 150 -11.59 5.64 -6.91
CA LYS A 150 -13.02 5.91 -7.15
C LYS A 150 -13.81 6.06 -5.84
N LEU A 151 -13.53 5.21 -4.84
CA LEU A 151 -14.16 5.27 -3.52
C LEU A 151 -13.84 6.59 -2.81
N ARG A 152 -12.56 7.00 -2.82
CA ARG A 152 -12.10 8.27 -2.27
C ARG A 152 -12.81 9.46 -2.90
N ARG A 153 -12.95 9.46 -4.24
CA ARG A 153 -13.69 10.50 -4.95
C ARG A 153 -15.14 10.61 -4.47
N LEU A 154 -15.83 9.49 -4.24
CA LEU A 154 -17.19 9.51 -3.72
C LEU A 154 -17.27 10.12 -2.30
N VAL A 155 -16.24 9.92 -1.47
CA VAL A 155 -16.14 10.58 -0.16
C VAL A 155 -15.95 12.08 -0.33
N ASP A 156 -14.98 12.48 -1.16
CA ASP A 156 -14.65 13.89 -1.41
C ASP A 156 -15.82 14.67 -2.02
N GLU A 157 -16.65 14.01 -2.85
CA GLU A 157 -17.87 14.57 -3.45
C GLU A 157 -19.11 14.56 -2.53
N GLY A 158 -18.99 14.03 -1.31
CA GLY A 158 -20.09 13.97 -0.32
C GLY A 158 -21.21 12.98 -0.66
N PHE A 159 -20.95 12.00 -1.54
CA PHE A 159 -21.93 11.02 -2.00
C PHE A 159 -22.63 10.27 -0.86
N PHE A 160 -21.91 9.99 0.22
CA PHE A 160 -22.40 9.21 1.35
C PHE A 160 -23.33 10.00 2.29
N GLY A 161 -23.33 11.36 2.21
CA GLY A 161 -23.84 12.18 3.30
C GLY A 161 -22.98 11.96 4.56
N ARG A 162 -23.57 11.76 5.73
CA ARG A 162 -22.81 11.36 6.92
C ARG A 162 -22.38 9.89 6.77
N ILE A 163 -21.10 9.61 6.85
CA ILE A 163 -20.55 8.26 6.84
C ILE A 163 -20.88 7.59 8.19
N LEU A 164 -21.37 6.36 8.14
CA LEU A 164 -21.79 5.59 9.30
C LEU A 164 -20.77 4.53 9.66
N SER A 165 -20.32 3.79 8.66
CA SER A 165 -19.37 2.69 8.85
C SER A 165 -18.53 2.43 7.62
N ILE A 166 -17.37 1.79 7.85
CA ILE A 166 -16.55 1.16 6.81
C ILE A 166 -16.24 -0.27 7.21
N ARG A 167 -16.37 -1.20 6.29
CA ARG A 167 -15.87 -2.56 6.47
C ARG A 167 -14.92 -2.92 5.36
N GLY A 168 -13.85 -3.64 5.70
CA GLY A 168 -12.85 -4.15 4.77
C GLY A 168 -12.64 -5.64 4.95
N GLU A 169 -12.47 -6.34 3.84
CA GLU A 169 -12.12 -7.74 3.83
C GLU A 169 -11.01 -7.99 2.84
N PHE A 170 -9.92 -8.57 3.34
CA PHE A 170 -8.80 -9.01 2.52
C PHE A 170 -8.46 -10.46 2.84
N GLY A 171 -8.10 -11.21 1.83
CA GLY A 171 -7.51 -12.51 2.07
C GLY A 171 -7.76 -13.50 0.94
N TYR A 172 -7.06 -14.60 1.05
CA TYR A 172 -7.14 -15.75 0.18
C TYR A 172 -6.49 -16.95 0.85
N TRP A 173 -6.74 -18.14 0.31
CA TRP A 173 -6.09 -19.33 0.80
C TRP A 173 -4.63 -19.37 0.33
N VAL A 174 -3.70 -19.39 1.28
CA VAL A 174 -2.28 -19.60 0.99
C VAL A 174 -1.93 -21.04 1.34
N PHE A 175 -1.53 -21.81 0.34
CA PHE A 175 -1.15 -23.20 0.53
C PHE A 175 0.00 -23.32 1.50
N GLU A 176 -0.05 -24.36 2.34
CA GLU A 176 0.87 -24.63 3.45
C GLU A 176 2.24 -25.10 2.95
N GLY A 177 2.29 -25.74 1.79
CA GLY A 177 3.48 -26.33 1.21
C GLY A 177 3.52 -27.86 1.24
N ASP A 178 2.50 -28.52 1.82
CA ASP A 178 2.38 -29.97 1.92
C ASP A 178 1.90 -30.64 0.61
N ILE A 179 0.76 -30.15 0.07
CA ILE A 179 0.15 -30.67 -1.18
C ILE A 179 0.61 -29.87 -2.38
N GLN A 180 0.74 -28.57 -2.23
CA GLN A 180 1.23 -27.64 -3.24
C GLN A 180 2.32 -26.77 -2.61
N ALA A 181 3.29 -26.35 -3.42
CA ALA A 181 4.34 -25.45 -2.95
C ALA A 181 3.74 -24.18 -2.32
N ALA A 182 4.31 -23.74 -1.21
CA ALA A 182 3.88 -22.54 -0.54
C ALA A 182 3.94 -21.33 -1.48
N GLN A 183 2.84 -20.56 -1.53
CA GLN A 183 2.74 -19.38 -2.42
C GLN A 183 3.49 -18.17 -1.89
N ARG A 184 3.79 -18.15 -0.59
CA ARG A 184 4.53 -17.08 0.08
C ARG A 184 5.78 -17.64 0.73
N PRO A 185 6.86 -16.86 0.79
CA PRO A 185 8.09 -17.25 1.47
C PRO A 185 7.85 -17.57 2.94
N SER A 186 8.59 -18.51 3.49
CA SER A 186 8.45 -18.99 4.88
C SER A 186 8.64 -17.88 5.92
N TRP A 187 9.45 -16.86 5.65
CA TRP A 187 9.64 -15.73 6.55
C TRP A 187 8.33 -14.98 6.87
N ASN A 188 7.34 -14.97 5.96
CA ASN A 188 6.05 -14.35 6.20
C ASN A 188 5.29 -14.93 7.41
N TYR A 189 5.63 -16.14 7.82
CA TYR A 189 4.99 -16.86 8.92
C TYR A 189 5.89 -17.03 10.15
N ARG A 190 7.02 -16.30 10.16
CA ARG A 190 7.96 -16.27 11.28
C ARG A 190 7.99 -14.87 11.89
N LYS A 191 7.64 -14.78 13.18
CA LYS A 191 7.60 -13.50 13.91
C LYS A 191 9.00 -12.90 14.04
N GLU A 192 9.99 -13.75 14.24
CA GLU A 192 11.41 -13.38 14.33
C GLU A 192 11.99 -12.78 13.04
N ASP A 193 11.36 -13.08 11.89
CA ASP A 193 11.72 -12.54 10.57
C ASP A 193 10.87 -11.31 10.19
N GLY A 194 10.02 -10.80 11.10
CA GLY A 194 9.12 -9.68 10.85
C GLY A 194 7.86 -10.05 10.07
N GLY A 195 7.53 -11.35 9.99
CA GLY A 195 6.32 -11.85 9.34
C GLY A 195 5.04 -11.61 10.16
N GLY A 196 3.92 -11.94 9.56
CA GLY A 196 2.57 -11.88 10.14
C GLY A 196 1.59 -11.05 9.32
N MET A 197 0.33 -11.43 9.40
CA MET A 197 -0.78 -10.70 8.76
C MET A 197 -0.85 -9.26 9.29
N THR A 198 -0.65 -9.09 10.58
CA THR A 198 -0.66 -7.77 11.23
C THR A 198 0.45 -6.88 10.68
N THR A 199 1.67 -7.38 10.63
CA THR A 199 2.83 -6.61 10.18
C THR A 199 2.82 -6.35 8.68
N ASP A 200 2.43 -7.34 7.87
CA ASP A 200 2.49 -7.24 6.40
C ASP A 200 1.28 -6.52 5.79
N MET A 201 0.07 -6.73 6.34
CA MET A 201 -1.17 -6.27 5.72
C MET A 201 -1.93 -5.18 6.50
N PHE A 202 -2.01 -5.26 7.84
CA PHE A 202 -2.77 -4.26 8.61
C PHE A 202 -2.16 -2.86 8.53
N CYS A 203 -0.86 -2.74 8.31
CA CYS A 203 -0.23 -1.45 8.03
C CYS A 203 -0.84 -0.75 6.79
N HIS A 204 -1.28 -1.53 5.78
CA HIS A 204 -1.99 -0.99 4.62
C HIS A 204 -3.38 -0.49 4.99
N TRP A 205 -4.10 -1.20 5.86
CA TRP A 205 -5.46 -0.83 6.20
C TRP A 205 -5.51 0.42 7.07
N ASN A 206 -4.51 0.63 7.92
CA ASN A 206 -4.41 1.86 8.70
C ASN A 206 -4.42 3.09 7.79
N TYR A 207 -3.50 3.16 6.83
CA TYR A 207 -3.44 4.33 5.96
C TYR A 207 -4.60 4.42 4.96
N VAL A 208 -5.25 3.28 4.61
CA VAL A 208 -6.49 3.28 3.81
C VAL A 208 -7.62 3.90 4.61
N LEU A 209 -7.80 3.49 5.87
CA LEU A 209 -8.81 4.08 6.76
C LEU A 209 -8.58 5.58 6.95
N GLU A 210 -7.35 5.97 7.30
CA GLU A 210 -7.01 7.39 7.54
C GLU A 210 -7.06 8.22 6.27
N GLY A 211 -6.64 7.65 5.14
CA GLY A 211 -6.63 8.34 3.86
C GLY A 211 -8.02 8.50 3.22
N ILE A 212 -9.00 7.69 3.59
CA ILE A 212 -10.35 7.72 2.97
C ILE A 212 -11.40 8.26 3.95
N ILE A 213 -11.34 7.88 5.23
CA ILE A 213 -12.39 8.21 6.22
C ILE A 213 -11.94 9.33 7.14
N GLY A 214 -10.79 9.16 7.83
CA GLY A 214 -10.32 10.09 8.86
C GLY A 214 -9.50 9.38 9.93
N THR A 215 -9.25 10.07 11.04
CA THR A 215 -8.31 9.63 12.07
C THR A 215 -8.80 8.41 12.84
N VAL A 216 -7.96 7.38 12.95
CA VAL A 216 -8.19 6.24 13.86
C VAL A 216 -7.98 6.69 15.31
N LYS A 217 -9.00 6.53 16.14
CA LYS A 217 -8.99 6.89 17.58
C LYS A 217 -8.66 5.70 18.46
N SER A 218 -9.22 4.55 18.13
CA SER A 218 -8.98 3.31 18.88
C SER A 218 -9.12 2.08 17.98
N VAL A 219 -8.50 0.98 18.40
CA VAL A 219 -8.61 -0.32 17.76
C VAL A 219 -8.75 -1.42 18.80
N ASN A 220 -9.65 -2.37 18.55
CA ASN A 220 -9.73 -3.64 19.24
C ASN A 220 -9.54 -4.76 18.21
N ALA A 221 -8.54 -5.62 18.42
CA ALA A 221 -8.20 -6.64 17.43
C ALA A 221 -7.86 -7.99 18.08
N THR A 222 -8.11 -9.05 17.30
CA THR A 222 -7.66 -10.41 17.60
C THR A 222 -6.81 -10.92 16.48
N THR A 223 -5.63 -11.46 16.79
CA THR A 223 -4.73 -12.11 15.83
C THR A 223 -4.67 -13.60 16.11
N VAL A 224 -4.55 -14.40 15.06
CA VAL A 224 -4.57 -15.88 15.17
C VAL A 224 -3.59 -16.48 14.16
N THR A 225 -2.94 -17.58 14.57
CA THR A 225 -2.25 -18.50 13.67
C THR A 225 -3.15 -19.72 13.46
N HIS A 226 -3.98 -19.69 12.41
CA HIS A 226 -4.92 -20.76 12.10
C HIS A 226 -4.22 -22.02 11.60
N ILE A 227 -3.10 -21.86 10.88
CA ILE A 227 -2.33 -22.95 10.28
C ILE A 227 -0.93 -22.94 10.88
N PRO A 228 -0.72 -23.65 12.00
CA PRO A 228 0.55 -23.60 12.72
C PRO A 228 1.65 -24.45 12.07
N THR A 229 1.30 -25.44 11.24
CA THR A 229 2.28 -26.28 10.54
C THR A 229 2.37 -25.88 9.08
N ARG A 230 3.57 -25.58 8.61
CA ARG A 230 3.85 -25.19 7.24
C ARG A 230 5.17 -25.80 6.75
N TRP A 231 5.41 -25.75 5.45
CA TRP A 231 6.62 -26.25 4.81
C TRP A 231 7.36 -25.11 4.10
N ASP A 232 8.66 -25.06 4.29
CA ASP A 232 9.52 -24.02 3.72
C ASP A 232 9.85 -24.29 2.23
N GLU A 233 10.69 -23.44 1.66
CA GLU A 233 11.09 -23.50 0.23
C GLU A 233 11.88 -24.76 -0.11
N THR A 234 12.39 -25.49 0.88
CA THR A 234 13.09 -26.78 0.70
C THR A 234 12.16 -27.97 0.88
N GLY A 235 10.90 -27.74 1.31
CA GLY A 235 9.94 -28.77 1.65
C GLY A 235 10.11 -29.29 3.08
N ALA A 236 10.88 -28.63 3.94
CA ALA A 236 11.00 -28.98 5.35
C ALA A 236 9.84 -28.39 6.16
N GLU A 237 9.26 -29.23 7.03
CA GLU A 237 8.20 -28.81 7.95
C GLU A 237 8.74 -27.83 9.00
N TYR A 238 7.95 -26.79 9.32
CA TYR A 238 8.24 -25.86 10.40
C TYR A 238 6.95 -25.39 11.10
N THR A 239 7.09 -24.88 12.31
CA THR A 239 6.00 -24.26 13.06
C THR A 239 5.96 -22.75 12.76
N ALA A 240 4.81 -22.27 12.29
CA ALA A 240 4.56 -20.84 12.11
C ALA A 240 4.46 -20.15 13.48
N THR A 241 5.20 -19.06 13.65
CA THR A 241 5.23 -18.26 14.89
C THR A 241 4.51 -16.93 14.76
N ALA A 242 4.22 -16.51 13.52
CA ALA A 242 3.48 -15.29 13.21
C ALA A 242 2.00 -15.58 12.92
N ASP A 243 1.16 -14.57 13.09
CA ASP A 243 -0.26 -14.61 12.78
C ASP A 243 -0.51 -14.72 11.27
N ASP A 244 -1.47 -15.54 10.88
CA ASP A 244 -1.95 -15.67 9.49
C ASP A 244 -3.36 -15.09 9.28
N ALA A 245 -3.97 -14.59 10.36
CA ALA A 245 -5.23 -13.87 10.33
C ALA A 245 -5.29 -12.81 11.42
N ALA A 246 -5.97 -11.69 11.10
CA ALA A 246 -6.25 -10.61 12.03
C ALA A 246 -7.64 -10.03 11.77
N TYR A 247 -8.35 -9.72 12.87
CA TYR A 247 -9.72 -9.23 12.88
C TYR A 247 -9.77 -7.99 13.77
N GLY A 248 -10.13 -6.84 13.20
CA GLY A 248 -10.08 -5.57 13.90
C GLY A 248 -11.39 -4.77 13.83
N ILE A 249 -11.75 -4.12 14.92
CA ILE A 249 -12.78 -3.07 14.99
C ILE A 249 -12.07 -1.77 15.32
N PHE A 250 -12.39 -0.72 14.56
CA PHE A 250 -11.79 0.60 14.64
C PHE A 250 -12.85 1.66 14.97
N GLU A 251 -12.53 2.56 15.87
CA GLU A 251 -13.25 3.80 16.03
C GLU A 251 -12.49 4.90 15.29
N LEU A 252 -13.18 5.58 14.37
CA LEU A 252 -12.61 6.66 13.56
C LEU A 252 -13.40 7.94 13.77
N GLU A 253 -12.78 9.04 13.41
CA GLU A 253 -13.38 10.37 13.39
C GLU A 253 -13.09 11.04 12.05
N THR A 254 -14.14 11.47 11.35
CA THR A 254 -14.01 12.23 10.10
C THR A 254 -13.39 13.60 10.36
N PRO A 255 -12.89 14.32 9.31
CA PRO A 255 -12.43 15.69 9.47
C PRO A 255 -13.47 16.65 10.06
N ASP A 256 -14.75 16.36 9.88
CA ASP A 256 -15.87 17.15 10.44
C ASP A 256 -16.22 16.77 11.88
N GLY A 257 -15.54 15.78 12.47
CA GLY A 257 -15.75 15.32 13.84
C GLY A 257 -16.83 14.24 13.98
N ASP A 258 -17.37 13.70 12.91
CA ASP A 258 -18.36 12.62 12.97
C ASP A 258 -17.69 11.28 13.33
N PRO A 259 -18.27 10.50 14.27
CA PRO A 259 -17.77 9.18 14.60
C PRO A 259 -18.15 8.15 13.52
N VAL A 260 -17.19 7.30 13.16
CA VAL A 260 -17.36 6.20 12.20
C VAL A 260 -16.83 4.91 12.82
N VAL A 261 -17.57 3.81 12.65
CA VAL A 261 -17.11 2.47 13.06
C VAL A 261 -16.52 1.75 11.86
N GLY A 262 -15.27 1.28 12.01
CA GLY A 262 -14.58 0.45 11.03
C GLY A 262 -14.48 -1.01 11.47
N GLN A 263 -14.60 -1.94 10.52
CA GLN A 263 -14.29 -3.36 10.74
C GLN A 263 -13.43 -3.85 9.60
N ILE A 264 -12.28 -4.45 9.92
CA ILE A 264 -11.39 -5.04 8.90
C ILE A 264 -10.99 -6.45 9.31
N ASN A 265 -11.18 -7.38 8.39
CA ASN A 265 -10.75 -8.77 8.50
C ASN A 265 -9.69 -9.03 7.43
N SER A 266 -8.61 -9.69 7.82
CA SER A 266 -7.58 -10.13 6.88
C SER A 266 -7.12 -11.54 7.23
N SER A 267 -7.05 -12.44 6.22
CA SER A 267 -6.65 -13.82 6.46
C SER A 267 -5.99 -14.45 5.24
N TRP A 268 -4.91 -15.19 5.48
CA TRP A 268 -4.28 -16.09 4.51
C TRP A 268 -4.85 -17.52 4.56
N ALA A 269 -5.89 -17.72 5.38
CA ALA A 269 -6.54 -19.01 5.57
C ALA A 269 -8.05 -18.93 5.26
N VAL A 270 -8.44 -18.14 4.24
CA VAL A 270 -9.83 -17.95 3.82
C VAL A 270 -10.00 -18.23 2.33
N ARG A 271 -11.08 -18.91 1.95
CA ARG A 271 -11.46 -19.05 0.55
C ARG A 271 -12.30 -17.87 0.09
N VAL A 272 -11.95 -17.33 -1.07
CA VAL A 272 -12.55 -16.11 -1.60
C VAL A 272 -13.92 -16.43 -2.23
N TYR A 273 -14.97 -15.70 -1.79
CA TYR A 273 -16.29 -15.68 -2.41
C TYR A 273 -16.73 -14.22 -2.68
N ARG A 274 -15.86 -13.48 -3.33
CA ARG A 274 -16.04 -12.10 -3.82
C ARG A 274 -15.24 -11.93 -5.12
N ASP A 275 -15.47 -10.85 -5.83
CA ASP A 275 -14.86 -10.66 -7.17
C ASP A 275 -13.35 -10.39 -7.10
N GLU A 276 -12.86 -9.73 -6.04
CA GLU A 276 -11.47 -9.31 -5.90
C GLU A 276 -10.90 -9.72 -4.53
N LEU A 277 -9.57 -9.76 -4.39
CA LEU A 277 -8.88 -10.19 -3.16
C LEU A 277 -9.10 -9.26 -1.97
N VAL A 278 -9.41 -8.00 -2.24
CA VAL A 278 -9.75 -6.99 -1.23
C VAL A 278 -11.05 -6.33 -1.62
N GLU A 279 -11.87 -6.03 -0.62
CA GLU A 279 -13.12 -5.30 -0.79
C GLU A 279 -13.32 -4.38 0.43
N PHE A 280 -13.65 -3.13 0.16
CA PHE A 280 -14.08 -2.15 1.15
C PHE A 280 -15.47 -1.68 0.84
N GLN A 281 -16.35 -1.65 1.85
CA GLN A 281 -17.67 -1.06 1.74
C GLN A 281 -17.80 0.11 2.72
N ILE A 282 -18.25 1.25 2.21
CA ILE A 282 -18.67 2.40 3.02
C ILE A 282 -20.20 2.50 2.97
N ASP A 283 -20.80 2.65 4.14
CA ASP A 283 -22.24 2.91 4.30
C ASP A 283 -22.45 4.31 4.88
N GLY A 284 -23.32 5.08 4.24
CA GLY A 284 -23.66 6.44 4.65
C GLY A 284 -25.15 6.70 4.62
N THR A 285 -25.57 7.88 5.06
CA THR A 285 -27.01 8.25 5.13
C THR A 285 -27.64 8.46 3.75
N HIS A 286 -26.85 8.76 2.72
CA HIS A 286 -27.33 9.07 1.36
C HIS A 286 -26.98 7.99 0.34
N GLY A 287 -26.06 7.10 0.64
CA GLY A 287 -25.65 6.02 -0.25
C GLY A 287 -24.60 5.12 0.36
N SER A 288 -24.29 4.04 -0.36
CA SER A 288 -23.24 3.09 -0.04
C SER A 288 -22.41 2.79 -1.28
N ALA A 289 -21.13 2.42 -1.09
CA ALA A 289 -20.27 2.00 -2.17
C ALA A 289 -19.38 0.84 -1.73
N VAL A 290 -19.07 -0.05 -2.70
CA VAL A 290 -18.16 -1.18 -2.52
C VAL A 290 -17.02 -1.02 -3.54
N ALA A 291 -15.78 -1.06 -3.05
CA ALA A 291 -14.59 -0.91 -3.87
C ALA A 291 -13.55 -2.00 -3.59
N GLY A 292 -12.92 -2.49 -4.64
CA GLY A 292 -11.83 -3.45 -4.56
C GLY A 292 -10.55 -2.94 -5.21
N LEU A 293 -9.79 -3.84 -5.84
CA LEU A 293 -8.54 -3.48 -6.53
C LEU A 293 -8.78 -2.55 -7.73
N ASN A 294 -9.83 -2.82 -8.50
CA ASN A 294 -10.11 -2.14 -9.76
C ASN A 294 -11.52 -1.56 -9.84
N LYS A 295 -12.49 -2.29 -9.28
CA LYS A 295 -13.90 -1.97 -9.37
C LYS A 295 -14.35 -1.09 -8.21
N CYS A 296 -15.32 -0.24 -8.47
CA CYS A 296 -16.12 0.44 -7.48
C CYS A 296 -17.56 0.47 -7.96
N VAL A 297 -18.49 0.04 -7.13
CA VAL A 297 -19.92 0.12 -7.39
C VAL A 297 -20.61 0.88 -6.26
N ALA A 298 -21.65 1.64 -6.59
CA ALA A 298 -22.35 2.48 -5.61
C ALA A 298 -23.87 2.37 -5.77
N GLN A 299 -24.59 2.48 -4.66
CA GLN A 299 -26.04 2.52 -4.59
C GLN A 299 -26.48 3.77 -3.84
N GLN A 300 -27.32 4.58 -4.47
CA GLN A 300 -27.91 5.77 -3.85
C GLN A 300 -29.10 5.40 -2.97
N ARG A 301 -29.37 6.20 -1.97
CA ARG A 301 -30.52 6.08 -1.08
C ARG A 301 -31.86 5.91 -1.82
N ALA A 302 -32.07 6.67 -2.89
CA ALA A 302 -33.29 6.61 -3.68
C ALA A 302 -33.53 5.27 -4.39
N HIS A 303 -32.45 4.51 -4.61
CA HIS A 303 -32.46 3.23 -5.31
C HIS A 303 -32.28 2.03 -4.36
N THR A 304 -32.34 2.26 -3.04
CA THR A 304 -32.19 1.18 -2.06
C THR A 304 -33.42 0.28 -2.07
N PRO A 305 -33.28 -1.02 -2.39
CA PRO A 305 -34.39 -1.96 -2.40
C PRO A 305 -35.04 -2.08 -1.03
N LYS A 306 -36.36 -2.17 -1.00
CA LYS A 306 -37.11 -2.34 0.24
C LYS A 306 -37.04 -3.79 0.70
N PRO A 307 -36.42 -4.10 1.86
CA PRO A 307 -36.33 -5.48 2.30
C PRO A 307 -37.71 -6.04 2.66
N VAL A 308 -37.97 -7.26 2.25
CA VAL A 308 -39.14 -8.04 2.67
C VAL A 308 -38.66 -9.14 3.60
N TRP A 309 -38.96 -9.01 4.89
CA TRP A 309 -38.68 -10.00 5.92
C TRP A 309 -39.93 -10.81 6.27
N ASN A 310 -40.55 -11.42 5.27
CA ASN A 310 -41.72 -12.27 5.46
C ASN A 310 -41.53 -13.54 4.62
N PRO A 311 -41.41 -14.73 5.24
CA PRO A 311 -41.19 -15.98 4.53
C PRO A 311 -42.36 -16.40 3.62
N ASP A 312 -43.57 -15.84 3.86
CA ASP A 312 -44.76 -16.13 3.06
C ASP A 312 -44.84 -15.27 1.79
N LEU A 313 -43.97 -14.30 1.63
CA LEU A 313 -43.93 -13.42 0.45
C LEU A 313 -42.67 -13.70 -0.39
N PRO A 314 -42.80 -13.77 -1.72
CA PRO A 314 -41.62 -13.90 -2.57
C PRO A 314 -40.74 -12.64 -2.48
N VAL A 315 -39.42 -12.83 -2.45
CA VAL A 315 -38.47 -11.73 -2.64
C VAL A 315 -38.49 -11.35 -4.12
N THR A 316 -38.98 -10.16 -4.42
CA THR A 316 -39.17 -9.67 -5.80
C THR A 316 -37.99 -8.86 -6.34
N GLU A 317 -37.09 -8.43 -5.46
CA GLU A 317 -35.96 -7.58 -5.81
C GLU A 317 -34.65 -8.19 -5.29
N SER A 318 -33.60 -8.10 -6.08
CA SER A 318 -32.24 -8.47 -5.65
C SER A 318 -31.61 -7.29 -4.92
N PHE A 319 -30.95 -7.55 -3.79
CA PHE A 319 -30.16 -6.51 -3.09
C PHE A 319 -28.95 -6.04 -3.90
N ARG A 320 -28.55 -6.75 -4.93
CA ARG A 320 -27.50 -6.35 -5.87
C ARG A 320 -28.01 -5.48 -7.02
N ASP A 321 -29.32 -5.42 -7.22
CA ASP A 321 -29.90 -4.53 -8.22
C ASP A 321 -29.65 -3.06 -7.81
N GLN A 322 -29.53 -2.19 -8.81
CA GLN A 322 -29.28 -0.76 -8.61
C GLN A 322 -27.90 -0.40 -8.00
N TRP A 323 -26.98 -1.34 -7.91
CA TRP A 323 -25.58 -1.05 -7.71
C TRP A 323 -24.93 -0.74 -9.05
N LEU A 324 -24.54 0.51 -9.25
CA LEU A 324 -24.02 1.01 -10.53
C LEU A 324 -22.50 1.14 -10.45
N GLU A 325 -21.83 0.80 -11.53
CA GLU A 325 -20.38 0.99 -11.61
C GLU A 325 -20.02 2.48 -11.58
N VAL A 326 -19.04 2.83 -10.74
CA VAL A 326 -18.47 4.17 -10.65
C VAL A 326 -17.41 4.30 -11.75
N PRO A 327 -17.61 5.19 -12.75
CA PRO A 327 -16.66 5.36 -13.83
C PRO A 327 -15.37 6.02 -13.32
N ALA A 328 -14.26 5.75 -13.99
CA ALA A 328 -13.05 6.54 -13.82
C ALA A 328 -13.27 7.93 -14.44
N ASN A 329 -12.73 8.97 -13.79
CA ASN A 329 -12.75 10.36 -14.27
C ASN A 329 -11.40 10.80 -14.85
N ALA A 330 -10.40 9.93 -14.80
CA ALA A 330 -9.07 10.10 -15.36
C ALA A 330 -8.48 8.72 -15.69
N ASP A 331 -7.40 8.71 -16.44
CA ASP A 331 -6.60 7.49 -16.62
C ASP A 331 -6.00 7.08 -15.27
N LEU A 332 -6.30 5.86 -14.85
CA LEU A 332 -5.80 5.30 -13.60
C LEU A 332 -4.57 4.45 -13.88
N ASP A 333 -3.47 4.80 -13.26
CA ASP A 333 -2.22 4.04 -13.35
C ASP A 333 -2.13 2.98 -12.24
N ASN A 334 -1.09 2.16 -12.25
CA ASN A 334 -0.86 1.24 -11.14
C ASN A 334 -0.51 2.01 -9.86
N GLY A 335 -0.91 1.45 -8.70
CA GLY A 335 -0.80 2.13 -7.41
C GLY A 335 0.62 2.53 -7.01
N PHE A 336 1.64 1.84 -7.53
CA PHE A 336 3.04 2.22 -7.26
C PHE A 336 3.47 3.42 -8.08
N LYS A 337 3.13 3.50 -9.37
CA LYS A 337 3.48 4.64 -10.21
C LYS A 337 2.71 5.90 -9.80
N ALA A 338 1.43 5.73 -9.46
CA ALA A 338 0.55 6.86 -9.14
C ALA A 338 0.96 7.64 -7.88
N GLN A 339 1.74 7.04 -6.98
CA GLN A 339 2.22 7.72 -5.77
C GLN A 339 3.59 8.42 -5.96
N TRP A 340 4.33 8.12 -7.04
CA TRP A 340 5.56 8.80 -7.40
C TRP A 340 5.29 10.15 -8.07
#